data_7c4676867bed0302a843e116fe60b805
#
_entry.id   7c4676867bed0302a843e116fe60b805
#
_cell.length_a   1.000
_cell.length_b   1.000
_cell.length_c   1.000
_cell.angle_alpha   90.00
_cell.angle_beta   90.00
_cell.angle_gamma   90.00
#
_symmetry.space_group_name_H-M   'P 1'
#
loop_
_entity.id
_entity.type
_entity.pdbx_description
1 polymer ?
#
loop_
_entity_poly.entity_id
_entity_poly.type
_entity_poly.pdbx_seq_one_letter_code
_entity_poly.pdbx_strand_id
1 'polypeptide(L)'
;MKNTLIILLICLSPACIFSQVVITNTNFSLGTTGRIGVGLSPNGEGTQWKPLNLSGQGSLAGRMEQNDYMDLLPAIHFTPKLNGTDSTNVTFQVRLGMYSANGQFMGNTSTRTANGLTIILPETYIEARNIMGSRWSAWAGVRFRRYDDIHICDYFYFDDHSAQGFGVSYKTTELTLLMPASTDSSGVYPYNYAVTVAGATNPAIRQRQVWIGEHSIKFKDGSIIKLLGEFHYVPVTSKKALKYYPADNGWVAGIKYSNPLKTTLPGSFNQFSIRYGTGIANGGDNGNTFTWATYGPPDANGKYTHAYSFTTVEHFLLNLSRQVSINGYGVFTQSQGGSSSPNMDTYFNGTQMYNHKRDIVVGGRFLFYATDWLHLIEEVHYASRKDGDNPEAAMWKFTFAPTIAPLGKRDPWCRPHIRLVFSAARYNDYARDNHYSPYLQINQNRWGTYIGVKTEWWLF
;
A
#
# COMPACT_ATOMS: atom_id res chain seq x y z
N MET A 1 -22.43 -30.67 -28.40
CA MET A 1 -22.61 -29.31 -27.84
C MET A 1 -21.21 -28.79 -27.48
N LYS A 2 -20.69 -27.87 -28.24
CA LYS A 2 -19.30 -27.35 -28.11
C LYS A 2 -19.30 -26.22 -27.10
N ASN A 3 -18.63 -26.41 -25.97
CA ASN A 3 -18.36 -25.33 -25.02
C ASN A 3 -17.22 -24.46 -25.58
N THR A 4 -17.59 -23.32 -26.10
CA THR A 4 -16.63 -22.29 -26.55
C THR A 4 -16.16 -21.53 -25.31
N LEU A 5 -14.92 -21.78 -24.89
CA LEU A 5 -14.20 -21.04 -23.87
C LEU A 5 -13.83 -19.67 -24.46
N ILE A 6 -14.59 -18.63 -24.14
CA ILE A 6 -14.24 -17.26 -24.52
C ILE A 6 -13.20 -16.76 -23.53
N ILE A 7 -11.94 -16.86 -23.94
CA ILE A 7 -10.82 -16.16 -23.27
C ILE A 7 -10.90 -14.69 -23.70
N LEU A 8 -11.42 -13.85 -22.82
CA LEU A 8 -11.42 -12.40 -23.01
C LEU A 8 -10.01 -11.89 -22.77
N LEU A 9 -9.26 -11.64 -23.84
CA LEU A 9 -7.99 -10.92 -23.79
C LEU A 9 -8.29 -9.46 -23.42
N ILE A 10 -8.21 -9.15 -22.14
CA ILE A 10 -8.20 -7.76 -21.67
C ILE A 10 -6.80 -7.23 -21.91
N CYS A 11 -6.67 -6.28 -22.84
CA CYS A 11 -5.43 -5.58 -23.11
C CYS A 11 -4.90 -4.90 -21.85
N LEU A 12 -3.77 -5.37 -21.44
CA LEU A 12 -2.99 -5.08 -20.26
C LEU A 12 -2.50 -3.63 -20.24
N SER A 13 -2.95 -2.84 -19.28
CA SER A 13 -2.08 -1.85 -18.67
C SER A 13 -1.18 -2.60 -17.66
N PRO A 14 0.12 -2.30 -17.56
CA PRO A 14 1.03 -3.04 -16.66
C PRO A 14 0.79 -2.80 -15.17
N ALA A 15 -0.31 -2.20 -14.79
CA ALA A 15 -0.73 -1.97 -13.41
C ALA A 15 -1.85 -2.91 -12.92
N CYS A 16 -2.29 -3.87 -13.73
CA CYS A 16 -3.25 -4.86 -13.26
C CYS A 16 -2.53 -5.92 -12.45
N ILE A 17 -2.60 -5.82 -11.16
CA ILE A 17 -2.31 -6.91 -10.23
C ILE A 17 -3.16 -8.09 -10.66
N PHE A 18 -2.51 -9.16 -11.07
CA PHE A 18 -3.13 -10.35 -11.60
C PHE A 18 -3.88 -11.08 -10.50
N SER A 19 -5.15 -10.83 -10.44
CA SER A 19 -6.01 -11.64 -9.61
C SER A 19 -6.52 -12.84 -10.41
N GLN A 20 -6.28 -14.05 -9.92
CA GLN A 20 -6.84 -15.27 -10.49
C GLN A 20 -8.19 -15.53 -9.82
N VAL A 21 -9.26 -15.53 -10.59
CA VAL A 21 -10.58 -15.85 -10.06
C VAL A 21 -10.64 -17.31 -9.63
N VAL A 22 -10.94 -17.55 -8.37
CA VAL A 22 -11.05 -18.90 -7.78
C VAL A 22 -12.37 -19.54 -8.17
N ILE A 23 -13.45 -18.78 -8.05
CA ILE A 23 -14.81 -19.20 -8.42
C ILE A 23 -15.45 -18.05 -9.16
N THR A 24 -15.91 -18.30 -10.37
CA THR A 24 -16.65 -17.31 -11.14
C THR A 24 -17.80 -17.97 -11.91
N ASN A 25 -18.91 -17.28 -11.92
CA ASN A 25 -20.02 -17.49 -12.84
C ASN A 25 -20.51 -16.11 -13.31
N THR A 26 -21.56 -16.05 -14.10
CA THR A 26 -22.10 -14.78 -14.61
C THR A 26 -22.54 -13.80 -13.54
N ASN A 27 -22.80 -14.27 -12.32
CA ASN A 27 -23.40 -13.47 -11.23
C ASN A 27 -22.53 -13.41 -9.96
N PHE A 28 -21.48 -14.22 -9.86
CA PHE A 28 -20.69 -14.31 -8.63
C PHE A 28 -19.21 -14.54 -8.95
N SER A 29 -18.32 -13.88 -8.19
CA SER A 29 -16.90 -14.20 -8.16
C SER A 29 -16.39 -14.22 -6.72
N LEU A 30 -15.41 -15.06 -6.46
CA LEU A 30 -14.68 -15.11 -5.20
C LEU A 30 -13.19 -15.06 -5.50
N GLY A 31 -12.52 -14.05 -4.99
CA GLY A 31 -11.07 -13.92 -4.99
C GLY A 31 -10.48 -14.15 -3.61
N THR A 32 -9.19 -14.47 -3.56
CA THR A 32 -8.42 -14.49 -2.33
C THR A 32 -6.96 -14.12 -2.61
N THR A 33 -6.39 -13.34 -1.74
CA THR A 33 -4.95 -13.07 -1.74
C THR A 33 -4.42 -13.27 -0.33
N GLY A 34 -3.16 -13.64 -0.21
CA GLY A 34 -2.58 -13.78 1.11
C GLY A 34 -1.14 -14.26 1.09
N ARG A 35 -0.59 -14.20 2.29
CA ARG A 35 0.72 -14.76 2.65
C ARG A 35 0.65 -15.27 4.07
N ILE A 36 1.12 -16.47 4.28
CA ILE A 36 1.25 -17.08 5.61
C ILE A 36 2.56 -17.86 5.70
N GLY A 37 3.03 -18.05 6.91
CA GLY A 37 4.20 -18.88 7.11
C GLY A 37 4.73 -18.83 8.51
N VAL A 38 5.85 -19.51 8.69
CA VAL A 38 6.57 -19.58 9.95
C VAL A 38 8.00 -19.12 9.76
N GLY A 39 8.59 -18.52 10.78
CA GLY A 39 9.97 -18.10 10.73
C GLY A 39 10.53 -17.85 12.11
N LEU A 40 11.86 -17.74 12.15
CA LEU A 40 12.62 -17.45 13.37
C LEU A 40 13.80 -16.55 13.03
N SER A 41 14.32 -15.87 14.03
CA SER A 41 15.56 -15.09 13.96
C SER A 41 16.64 -15.86 14.72
N PRO A 42 17.57 -16.56 14.05
CA PRO A 42 18.58 -17.41 14.71
C PRO A 42 19.42 -16.67 15.76
N ASN A 43 19.65 -15.37 15.55
CA ASN A 43 20.40 -14.51 16.46
C ASN A 43 19.51 -13.84 17.53
N GLY A 44 18.25 -14.22 17.63
CA GLY A 44 17.23 -13.57 18.46
C GLY A 44 16.96 -14.29 19.79
N GLU A 45 17.92 -14.99 20.39
CA GLU A 45 17.79 -15.66 21.70
C GLU A 45 16.53 -16.53 21.86
N GLY A 46 16.16 -17.25 20.80
CA GLY A 46 14.99 -18.14 20.80
C GLY A 46 13.65 -17.43 20.74
N THR A 47 13.62 -16.14 20.51
CA THR A 47 12.39 -15.38 20.36
C THR A 47 11.77 -15.54 18.99
N GLN A 48 10.46 -15.30 18.90
CA GLN A 48 9.77 -15.17 17.62
C GLN A 48 10.48 -14.13 16.74
N TRP A 49 10.56 -14.39 15.44
CA TRP A 49 11.12 -13.44 14.49
C TRP A 49 10.45 -12.05 14.57
N LYS A 50 11.22 -11.03 14.25
CA LYS A 50 10.73 -9.66 14.08
C LYS A 50 11.17 -9.14 12.70
N PRO A 51 10.39 -8.23 12.07
CA PRO A 51 10.79 -7.60 10.83
C PRO A 51 12.15 -6.92 10.95
N LEU A 52 12.97 -7.09 9.92
CA LEU A 52 14.34 -6.55 9.88
C LEU A 52 14.37 -5.09 9.39
N ASN A 53 13.33 -4.62 8.70
CA ASN A 53 13.28 -3.27 8.11
C ASN A 53 13.35 -2.17 9.17
N LEU A 54 13.81 -0.98 8.76
CA LEU A 54 13.85 0.19 9.64
C LEU A 54 12.44 0.60 10.08
N SER A 55 12.33 1.04 11.33
CA SER A 55 11.08 1.51 11.92
C SER A 55 10.51 2.69 11.12
N GLY A 56 9.19 2.67 10.90
CA GLY A 56 8.48 3.70 10.15
C GLY A 56 8.59 3.60 8.62
N GLN A 57 9.36 2.65 8.08
CA GLN A 57 9.45 2.39 6.64
C GLN A 57 8.62 1.17 6.17
N GLY A 58 7.95 0.48 7.11
CA GLY A 58 7.14 -0.69 6.78
C GLY A 58 7.94 -1.75 6.04
N SER A 59 7.53 -2.08 4.83
CA SER A 59 8.14 -3.11 3.96
C SER A 59 9.07 -2.55 2.88
N LEU A 60 9.42 -1.27 2.91
CA LEU A 60 10.19 -0.60 1.84
C LEU A 60 11.51 -1.30 1.47
N ALA A 61 12.20 -1.93 2.39
CA ALA A 61 13.40 -2.71 2.10
C ALA A 61 13.12 -4.21 1.94
N GLY A 62 12.05 -4.55 1.23
CA GLY A 62 11.65 -5.92 0.95
C GLY A 62 10.67 -6.48 1.99
N ARG A 63 9.85 -7.45 1.56
CA ARG A 63 8.71 -7.96 2.33
C ARG A 63 8.72 -9.47 2.58
N MET A 64 9.81 -10.16 2.30
CA MET A 64 9.84 -11.63 2.37
C MET A 64 9.57 -12.17 3.79
N GLU A 65 9.94 -11.41 4.83
CA GLU A 65 9.71 -11.74 6.24
C GLU A 65 8.45 -11.09 6.85
N GLN A 66 7.59 -10.48 6.04
CA GLN A 66 6.39 -9.79 6.54
C GLN A 66 5.40 -10.71 7.25
N ASN A 67 4.54 -10.07 8.05
CA ASN A 67 3.46 -10.68 8.82
C ASN A 67 2.47 -11.44 7.92
N ASP A 68 1.80 -12.41 8.52
CA ASP A 68 0.72 -13.15 7.89
C ASP A 68 -0.47 -12.24 7.63
N TYR A 69 -1.04 -12.42 6.45
CA TYR A 69 -2.16 -11.64 5.96
C TYR A 69 -2.98 -12.47 4.97
N MET A 70 -4.29 -12.33 4.99
CA MET A 70 -5.18 -12.95 4.02
C MET A 70 -6.39 -12.06 3.74
N ASP A 71 -6.82 -12.00 2.48
CA ASP A 71 -8.09 -11.40 2.06
C ASP A 71 -9.01 -12.43 1.42
N LEU A 72 -10.32 -12.22 1.63
CA LEU A 72 -11.40 -12.83 0.85
C LEU A 72 -12.19 -11.71 0.16
N LEU A 73 -12.46 -11.88 -1.13
CA LEU A 73 -13.10 -10.89 -2.00
C LEU A 73 -14.31 -11.46 -2.73
N PRO A 74 -15.43 -11.71 -2.03
CA PRO A 74 -16.68 -12.05 -2.68
C PRO A 74 -17.26 -10.87 -3.45
N ALA A 75 -17.77 -11.09 -4.64
CA ALA A 75 -18.49 -10.09 -5.42
C ALA A 75 -19.69 -10.68 -6.13
N ILE A 76 -20.75 -9.86 -6.24
CA ILE A 76 -21.96 -10.17 -7.00
C ILE A 76 -22.00 -9.25 -8.22
N HIS A 77 -22.21 -9.84 -9.40
CA HIS A 77 -22.27 -9.14 -10.67
C HIS A 77 -23.65 -9.29 -11.28
N PHE A 78 -24.22 -8.21 -11.78
CA PHE A 78 -25.47 -8.26 -12.51
C PHE A 78 -25.52 -7.21 -13.61
N THR A 79 -26.22 -7.53 -14.68
CA THR A 79 -26.42 -6.64 -15.82
C THR A 79 -27.91 -6.35 -15.92
N PRO A 80 -28.39 -5.21 -15.39
CA PRO A 80 -29.78 -4.83 -15.50
C PRO A 80 -30.13 -4.62 -16.98
N LYS A 81 -31.23 -5.20 -17.41
CA LYS A 81 -31.77 -4.98 -18.75
C LYS A 81 -32.80 -3.84 -18.69
N LEU A 82 -32.38 -2.64 -18.96
CA LEU A 82 -33.26 -1.51 -19.22
C LEU A 82 -33.51 -1.44 -20.75
N ASN A 83 -34.73 -1.67 -21.18
CA ASN A 83 -35.14 -1.61 -22.61
C ASN A 83 -34.39 -2.53 -23.59
N GLY A 84 -33.84 -3.66 -23.13
CA GLY A 84 -33.31 -4.70 -24.02
C GLY A 84 -31.91 -4.47 -24.61
N THR A 85 -31.33 -3.29 -24.47
CA THR A 85 -30.04 -2.91 -25.10
C THR A 85 -29.01 -2.35 -24.13
N ASP A 86 -29.34 -2.23 -22.85
CA ASP A 86 -28.43 -1.66 -21.85
C ASP A 86 -27.29 -2.63 -21.53
N SER A 87 -26.06 -2.14 -21.62
CA SER A 87 -24.83 -2.85 -21.27
C SER A 87 -24.25 -2.43 -19.90
N THR A 88 -25.06 -1.82 -19.05
CA THR A 88 -24.64 -1.44 -17.69
C THR A 88 -24.25 -2.70 -16.91
N ASN A 89 -23.03 -2.72 -16.38
CA ASN A 89 -22.56 -3.79 -15.50
C ASN A 89 -22.50 -3.23 -14.07
N VAL A 90 -23.18 -3.89 -13.16
CA VAL A 90 -23.17 -3.52 -11.74
C VAL A 90 -22.44 -4.59 -10.94
N THR A 91 -21.54 -4.15 -10.09
CA THR A 91 -20.79 -5.01 -9.16
C THR A 91 -21.02 -4.52 -7.73
N PHE A 92 -21.43 -5.44 -6.86
CA PHE A 92 -21.34 -5.26 -5.41
C PHE A 92 -20.17 -6.09 -4.90
N GLN A 93 -19.18 -5.46 -4.28
CA GLN A 93 -17.99 -6.13 -3.78
C GLN A 93 -17.80 -5.90 -2.28
N VAL A 94 -17.33 -6.95 -1.60
CA VAL A 94 -16.88 -6.92 -0.22
C VAL A 94 -15.47 -7.47 -0.16
N ARG A 95 -14.61 -6.91 0.70
CA ARG A 95 -13.30 -7.46 1.05
C ARG A 95 -13.25 -7.69 2.56
N LEU A 96 -12.91 -8.89 2.95
CA LEU A 96 -12.63 -9.27 4.34
C LEU A 96 -11.12 -9.49 4.48
N GLY A 97 -10.44 -8.63 5.23
CA GLY A 97 -9.02 -8.77 5.51
C GLY A 97 -8.80 -9.39 6.89
N MET A 98 -7.82 -10.27 6.98
CA MET A 98 -7.39 -10.92 8.21
C MET A 98 -5.89 -10.77 8.39
N TYR A 99 -5.44 -10.39 9.58
CA TYR A 99 -4.03 -10.32 9.92
C TYR A 99 -3.80 -10.64 11.40
N SER A 100 -2.57 -10.96 11.75
CA SER A 100 -2.18 -11.23 13.12
C SER A 100 -1.28 -10.10 13.66
N ALA A 101 -1.64 -9.54 14.79
CA ALA A 101 -0.81 -8.56 15.49
C ALA A 101 0.55 -9.16 15.93
N ASN A 102 0.62 -10.47 16.13
CA ASN A 102 1.84 -11.19 16.50
C ASN A 102 2.70 -11.58 15.27
N GLY A 103 2.28 -11.19 14.07
CA GLY A 103 2.99 -11.46 12.84
C GLY A 103 2.73 -12.82 12.20
N GLN A 104 2.15 -13.78 12.93
CA GLN A 104 1.80 -15.12 12.44
C GLN A 104 0.39 -15.49 12.91
N PHE A 105 -0.38 -16.20 12.09
CA PHE A 105 -1.72 -16.67 12.47
C PHE A 105 -1.69 -17.71 13.60
N MET A 106 -0.60 -18.44 13.76
CA MET A 106 -0.33 -19.37 14.86
C MET A 106 -1.41 -20.44 15.09
N GLY A 107 -2.20 -20.76 14.07
CA GLY A 107 -3.31 -21.71 14.20
C GLY A 107 -4.42 -21.29 15.19
N ASN A 108 -4.42 -20.03 15.60
CA ASN A 108 -5.42 -19.53 16.55
C ASN A 108 -6.74 -19.25 15.86
N THR A 109 -7.79 -19.95 16.24
CA THR A 109 -9.13 -19.82 15.69
C THR A 109 -10.00 -18.78 16.39
N SER A 110 -9.47 -18.10 17.42
CA SER A 110 -10.23 -17.09 18.15
C SER A 110 -10.39 -15.80 17.33
N THR A 111 -11.63 -15.35 17.19
CA THR A 111 -12.00 -14.09 16.54
C THR A 111 -11.78 -12.84 17.42
N ARG A 112 -11.27 -13.00 18.63
CA ARG A 112 -11.04 -11.90 19.56
C ARG A 112 -9.67 -11.28 19.31
N THR A 113 -9.64 -9.95 19.20
CA THR A 113 -8.40 -9.15 19.12
C THR A 113 -7.40 -9.44 20.26
N ALA A 114 -7.87 -9.86 21.41
CA ALA A 114 -7.04 -10.26 22.54
C ALA A 114 -6.03 -11.39 22.22
N ASN A 115 -6.29 -12.20 21.21
CA ASN A 115 -5.43 -13.32 20.78
C ASN A 115 -4.61 -12.99 19.52
N GLY A 116 -4.57 -11.73 19.12
CA GLY A 116 -3.73 -11.27 18.01
C GLY A 116 -4.31 -11.45 16.61
N LEU A 117 -5.48 -12.07 16.43
CA LEU A 117 -6.18 -12.12 15.14
C LEU A 117 -7.08 -10.89 15.00
N THR A 118 -6.90 -10.15 13.92
CA THR A 118 -7.74 -9.00 13.57
C THR A 118 -8.45 -9.27 12.25
N ILE A 119 -9.75 -9.01 12.22
CA ILE A 119 -10.58 -9.05 11.01
C ILE A 119 -11.03 -7.63 10.72
N ILE A 120 -10.83 -7.19 9.49
CA ILE A 120 -11.21 -5.86 9.00
C ILE A 120 -12.10 -5.98 7.78
N LEU A 121 -12.86 -4.93 7.52
CA LEU A 121 -13.71 -4.75 6.35
C LEU A 121 -13.19 -3.53 5.55
N PRO A 122 -12.10 -3.66 4.80
CA PRO A 122 -11.48 -2.52 4.13
C PRO A 122 -12.22 -2.07 2.88
N GLU A 123 -13.16 -2.89 2.37
CA GLU A 123 -13.86 -2.58 1.14
C GLU A 123 -15.30 -3.11 1.17
N THR A 124 -16.24 -2.22 0.88
CA THR A 124 -17.65 -2.54 0.62
C THR A 124 -18.21 -1.45 -0.26
N TYR A 125 -18.44 -1.74 -1.54
CA TYR A 125 -18.91 -0.73 -2.49
C TYR A 125 -19.80 -1.33 -3.57
N ILE A 126 -20.54 -0.44 -4.24
CA ILE A 126 -21.26 -0.72 -5.48
C ILE A 126 -20.62 0.11 -6.59
N GLU A 127 -20.38 -0.50 -7.74
CA GLU A 127 -19.91 0.16 -8.95
C GLU A 127 -20.80 -0.19 -10.13
N ALA A 128 -21.23 0.81 -10.89
CA ALA A 128 -21.89 0.67 -12.17
C ALA A 128 -20.94 1.09 -13.29
N ARG A 129 -20.69 0.23 -14.27
CA ARG A 129 -19.88 0.49 -15.46
C ARG A 129 -20.70 0.47 -16.72
N ASN A 130 -20.25 1.21 -17.74
CA ASN A 130 -20.94 1.32 -19.03
C ASN A 130 -22.41 1.76 -18.89
N ILE A 131 -22.66 2.72 -18.01
CA ILE A 131 -24.02 3.19 -17.68
C ILE A 131 -24.78 3.55 -18.94
N MET A 132 -25.93 2.89 -19.18
CA MET A 132 -26.78 3.06 -20.38
C MET A 132 -26.00 2.89 -21.69
N GLY A 133 -25.07 1.92 -21.75
CA GLY A 133 -24.24 1.68 -22.94
C GLY A 133 -23.17 2.75 -23.22
N SER A 134 -23.03 3.72 -22.34
CA SER A 134 -22.05 4.80 -22.44
C SER A 134 -20.67 4.42 -21.89
N ARG A 135 -19.74 5.35 -21.87
CA ARG A 135 -18.41 5.19 -21.24
C ARG A 135 -18.35 5.78 -19.83
N TRP A 136 -19.49 6.08 -19.24
CA TRP A 136 -19.60 6.53 -17.87
C TRP A 136 -19.57 5.35 -16.91
N SER A 137 -18.92 5.56 -15.79
CA SER A 137 -18.98 4.66 -14.62
C SER A 137 -19.13 5.49 -13.36
N ALA A 138 -19.74 4.91 -12.34
CA ALA A 138 -19.90 5.54 -11.03
C ALA A 138 -19.78 4.48 -9.93
N TRP A 139 -19.26 4.86 -8.78
CA TRP A 139 -19.19 4.00 -7.61
C TRP A 139 -19.53 4.77 -6.33
N ALA A 140 -19.97 4.05 -5.30
CA ALA A 140 -20.18 4.58 -3.95
C ALA A 140 -19.94 3.49 -2.91
N GLY A 141 -19.40 3.88 -1.76
CA GLY A 141 -19.12 2.99 -0.63
C GLY A 141 -17.72 3.19 -0.06
N VAL A 142 -17.18 2.14 0.52
CA VAL A 142 -15.78 2.09 0.99
C VAL A 142 -14.96 1.33 -0.04
N ARG A 143 -13.94 1.95 -0.60
CA ARG A 143 -13.02 1.29 -1.54
C ARG A 143 -11.63 1.19 -0.95
N PHE A 144 -10.99 0.03 -1.17
CA PHE A 144 -9.58 -0.21 -0.92
C PHE A 144 -8.83 0.05 -2.23
N ARG A 145 -8.65 1.35 -2.56
CA ARG A 145 -8.20 1.80 -3.87
C ARG A 145 -6.75 2.24 -3.81
N ARG A 146 -5.86 1.30 -4.14
CA ARG A 146 -4.43 1.51 -4.24
C ARG A 146 -3.87 0.56 -5.30
N TYR A 147 -3.54 1.09 -6.47
CA TYR A 147 -3.22 0.28 -7.64
C TYR A 147 -1.77 0.38 -8.10
N ASP A 148 -1.08 1.44 -7.71
CA ASP A 148 0.30 1.69 -8.12
C ASP A 148 1.26 1.20 -7.03
N ASP A 149 1.64 -0.09 -7.07
CA ASP A 149 2.53 -0.68 -6.08
C ASP A 149 3.89 -1.11 -6.63
N ILE A 150 4.88 -1.13 -5.75
CA ILE A 150 6.14 -1.84 -5.93
C ILE A 150 6.00 -3.17 -5.17
N HIS A 151 5.63 -4.22 -5.88
CA HIS A 151 5.28 -5.50 -5.28
C HIS A 151 6.39 -6.13 -4.40
N ILE A 152 7.67 -5.95 -4.75
CA ILE A 152 8.79 -6.50 -3.95
C ILE A 152 8.83 -5.93 -2.54
N CYS A 153 8.31 -4.73 -2.31
CA CYS A 153 8.26 -4.08 -1.01
C CYS A 153 6.85 -3.71 -0.54
N ASP A 154 5.80 -4.15 -1.28
CA ASP A 154 4.40 -3.87 -0.91
C ASP A 154 4.16 -2.37 -0.65
N TYR A 155 4.70 -1.53 -1.56
CA TYR A 155 4.70 -0.09 -1.41
C TYR A 155 3.81 0.57 -2.45
N PHE A 156 2.68 1.12 -1.99
CA PHE A 156 1.67 1.80 -2.81
C PHE A 156 2.00 3.29 -2.86
N TYR A 157 2.53 3.78 -3.96
CA TYR A 157 3.29 5.03 -3.98
C TYR A 157 2.61 6.23 -4.63
N PHE A 158 1.58 6.09 -5.41
CA PHE A 158 1.04 7.22 -6.15
C PHE A 158 -0.39 7.59 -5.76
N ASP A 159 -1.24 6.61 -5.54
CA ASP A 159 -2.67 6.78 -5.40
C ASP A 159 -3.30 5.87 -4.35
N ASP A 160 -2.88 5.92 -3.08
CA ASP A 160 -3.63 5.24 -2.02
C ASP A 160 -4.85 6.07 -1.60
N HIS A 161 -5.91 5.95 -2.40
CA HIS A 161 -7.19 6.62 -2.22
C HIS A 161 -8.22 5.76 -1.45
N SER A 162 -7.73 4.90 -0.55
CA SER A 162 -8.58 3.97 0.20
C SER A 162 -9.36 4.70 1.29
N ALA A 163 -10.66 4.86 1.10
CA ALA A 163 -11.59 5.42 2.06
C ALA A 163 -13.05 5.22 1.60
N GLN A 164 -13.98 5.66 2.43
CA GLN A 164 -15.36 5.83 2.04
C GLN A 164 -15.55 7.08 1.16
N GLY A 165 -16.44 6.97 0.18
CA GLY A 165 -16.71 8.06 -0.73
C GLY A 165 -17.52 7.63 -1.93
N PHE A 166 -17.44 8.42 -2.98
CA PHE A 166 -18.03 8.13 -4.28
C PHE A 166 -17.19 8.74 -5.39
N GLY A 167 -17.34 8.23 -6.58
CA GLY A 167 -16.63 8.74 -7.76
C GLY A 167 -17.39 8.49 -9.03
N VAL A 168 -17.06 9.28 -10.03
CA VAL A 168 -17.55 9.15 -11.40
C VAL A 168 -16.38 9.15 -12.36
N SER A 169 -16.45 8.34 -13.40
CA SER A 169 -15.41 8.32 -14.43
C SER A 169 -16.00 8.33 -15.82
N TYR A 170 -15.28 8.98 -16.73
CA TYR A 170 -15.56 8.97 -18.16
C TYR A 170 -14.26 8.68 -18.92
N LYS A 171 -14.21 7.54 -19.58
CA LYS A 171 -12.99 7.05 -20.27
C LYS A 171 -11.80 6.95 -19.31
N THR A 172 -10.83 7.86 -19.43
CA THR A 172 -9.57 7.89 -18.69
C THR A 172 -9.52 9.00 -17.64
N THR A 173 -10.63 9.71 -17.43
CA THR A 173 -10.77 10.77 -16.41
C THR A 173 -11.65 10.26 -15.29
N GLU A 174 -11.23 10.47 -14.06
CA GLU A 174 -12.00 10.15 -12.86
C GLU A 174 -12.02 11.35 -11.91
N LEU A 175 -13.19 11.58 -11.32
CA LEU A 175 -13.41 12.52 -10.22
C LEU A 175 -13.95 11.76 -9.02
N THR A 176 -13.32 11.92 -7.88
CA THR A 176 -13.65 11.21 -6.64
C THR A 176 -13.77 12.20 -5.49
N LEU A 177 -14.75 11.99 -4.61
CA LEU A 177 -14.80 12.61 -3.30
C LEU A 177 -14.70 11.53 -2.23
N LEU A 178 -13.64 11.60 -1.42
CA LEU A 178 -13.51 10.79 -0.23
C LEU A 178 -13.93 11.58 1.02
N MET A 179 -14.58 10.88 1.92
CA MET A 179 -15.04 11.40 3.22
C MET A 179 -14.61 10.45 4.33
N PRO A 180 -13.29 10.35 4.60
CA PRO A 180 -12.78 9.43 5.60
C PRO A 180 -13.32 9.77 6.98
N ALA A 181 -13.85 8.77 7.69
CA ALA A 181 -14.39 8.90 9.04
C ALA A 181 -13.60 7.99 9.99
N SER A 182 -12.38 8.39 10.35
CA SER A 182 -11.61 7.68 11.34
C SER A 182 -11.97 8.16 12.74
N THR A 183 -12.43 7.23 13.57
CA THR A 183 -12.56 7.42 15.02
C THR A 183 -11.35 6.87 15.76
N ASP A 184 -10.37 6.30 15.03
CA ASP A 184 -9.18 5.71 15.62
C ASP A 184 -8.27 6.81 16.18
N SER A 185 -8.30 6.94 17.50
CA SER A 185 -7.42 7.83 18.26
C SER A 185 -6.05 7.21 18.51
N SER A 186 -5.88 5.91 18.23
CA SER A 186 -4.60 5.19 18.40
C SER A 186 -3.71 5.31 17.16
N GLY A 187 -4.22 5.87 16.09
CA GLY A 187 -3.57 5.93 14.80
C GLY A 187 -2.33 6.82 14.76
N VAL A 188 -1.51 6.55 13.79
CA VAL A 188 -0.27 7.26 13.43
C VAL A 188 -0.55 8.71 12.96
N TYR A 189 -1.82 9.11 12.93
CA TYR A 189 -2.27 10.37 12.35
C TYR A 189 -2.46 11.42 13.44
N PRO A 190 -1.63 12.48 13.50
CA PRO A 190 -1.70 13.51 14.54
C PRO A 190 -2.94 14.41 14.39
N TYR A 191 -3.68 14.29 13.31
CA TYR A 191 -4.84 15.13 13.04
C TYR A 191 -6.09 14.52 13.66
N ASN A 192 -6.59 15.13 14.73
CA ASN A 192 -7.76 14.63 15.44
C ASN A 192 -9.04 14.82 14.61
N TYR A 193 -9.52 13.74 14.00
CA TYR A 193 -10.82 13.72 13.34
C TYR A 193 -11.97 13.63 14.35
N ALA A 194 -11.80 12.85 15.41
CA ALA A 194 -12.75 12.73 16.50
C ALA A 194 -12.46 13.76 17.58
N VAL A 195 -13.45 14.57 17.93
CA VAL A 195 -13.35 15.59 18.98
C VAL A 195 -14.40 15.38 20.04
N THR A 196 -14.01 15.42 21.32
CA THR A 196 -14.92 15.34 22.44
C THR A 196 -15.81 16.59 22.48
N VAL A 197 -17.11 16.39 22.63
CA VAL A 197 -18.13 17.44 22.71
C VAL A 197 -18.75 17.43 24.09
N ALA A 198 -18.87 18.59 24.71
CA ALA A 198 -19.45 18.73 26.03
C ALA A 198 -20.92 18.19 26.06
N GLY A 199 -21.18 17.28 26.99
CA GLY A 199 -22.50 16.66 27.17
C GLY A 199 -22.85 15.56 26.15
N ALA A 200 -21.95 15.20 25.24
CA ALA A 200 -22.15 14.10 24.30
C ALA A 200 -21.43 12.83 24.78
N THR A 201 -22.07 11.67 24.60
CA THR A 201 -21.48 10.36 24.90
C THR A 201 -20.49 9.90 23.83
N ASN A 202 -20.68 10.36 22.58
CA ASN A 202 -19.85 10.03 21.44
C ASN A 202 -19.09 11.27 20.92
N PRO A 203 -17.85 11.11 20.44
CA PRO A 203 -17.13 12.22 19.82
C PRO A 203 -17.84 12.67 18.52
N ALA A 204 -17.72 13.95 18.21
CA ALA A 204 -18.08 14.48 16.90
C ALA A 204 -16.93 14.28 15.92
N ILE A 205 -17.25 13.92 14.69
CA ILE A 205 -16.26 13.76 13.62
C ILE A 205 -16.09 15.10 12.91
N ARG A 206 -14.83 15.55 12.78
CA ARG A 206 -14.45 16.63 11.86
C ARG A 206 -14.33 16.00 10.47
N GLN A 207 -15.40 16.09 9.69
CA GLN A 207 -15.45 15.40 8.40
C GLN A 207 -14.44 15.99 7.41
N ARG A 208 -13.34 15.30 7.21
CA ARG A 208 -12.38 15.60 6.14
C ARG A 208 -13.02 15.28 4.80
N GLN A 209 -12.78 16.16 3.83
CA GLN A 209 -13.14 15.99 2.42
C GLN A 209 -11.88 15.96 1.60
N VAL A 210 -11.77 14.97 0.69
CA VAL A 210 -10.67 14.85 -0.25
C VAL A 210 -11.24 14.76 -1.66
N TRP A 211 -11.10 15.83 -2.41
CA TRP A 211 -11.50 15.94 -3.80
C TRP A 211 -10.34 15.53 -4.68
N ILE A 212 -10.54 14.53 -5.53
CA ILE A 212 -9.48 13.91 -6.34
C ILE A 212 -9.88 13.99 -7.80
N GLY A 213 -8.94 14.45 -8.64
CA GLY A 213 -9.02 14.38 -10.08
C GLY A 213 -7.87 13.59 -10.64
N GLU A 214 -8.16 12.56 -11.45
CA GLU A 214 -7.16 11.78 -12.18
C GLU A 214 -7.45 11.78 -13.66
N HIS A 215 -6.39 11.88 -14.46
CA HIS A 215 -6.49 11.77 -15.92
C HIS A 215 -5.31 10.98 -16.49
N SER A 216 -5.62 10.00 -17.35
CA SER A 216 -4.59 9.19 -18.01
C SER A 216 -4.55 9.48 -19.51
N ILE A 217 -3.38 9.87 -20.00
CA ILE A 217 -3.08 10.09 -21.40
C ILE A 217 -2.37 8.84 -21.93
N LYS A 218 -2.99 8.15 -22.88
CA LYS A 218 -2.43 6.92 -23.49
C LYS A 218 -1.82 7.24 -24.84
N PHE A 219 -0.60 6.81 -25.07
CA PHE A 219 0.13 6.97 -26.31
C PHE A 219 0.05 5.70 -27.18
N LYS A 220 0.35 5.87 -28.48
CA LYS A 220 0.29 4.77 -29.48
C LYS A 220 1.32 3.64 -29.21
N ASP A 221 2.44 3.96 -28.57
CA ASP A 221 3.48 3.00 -28.21
C ASP A 221 3.14 2.17 -26.95
N GLY A 222 2.01 2.48 -26.32
CA GLY A 222 1.52 1.84 -25.09
C GLY A 222 1.95 2.56 -23.82
N SER A 223 2.75 3.63 -23.91
CA SER A 223 3.10 4.45 -22.74
C SER A 223 1.89 5.24 -22.23
N ILE A 224 1.92 5.57 -20.94
CA ILE A 224 0.83 6.26 -20.25
C ILE A 224 1.43 7.35 -19.37
N ILE A 225 0.87 8.57 -19.45
CA ILE A 225 1.06 9.61 -18.44
C ILE A 225 -0.23 9.69 -17.61
N LYS A 226 -0.11 9.53 -16.30
CA LYS A 226 -1.20 9.74 -15.35
C LYS A 226 -0.96 11.03 -14.59
N LEU A 227 -1.94 11.93 -14.60
CA LEU A 227 -1.98 13.18 -13.86
C LEU A 227 -2.88 13.01 -12.65
N LEU A 228 -2.45 13.54 -11.51
CA LEU A 228 -3.16 13.52 -10.23
C LEU A 228 -3.25 14.93 -9.67
N GLY A 229 -4.45 15.30 -9.22
CA GLY A 229 -4.68 16.48 -8.40
C GLY A 229 -5.60 16.15 -7.23
N GLU A 230 -5.25 16.61 -6.03
CA GLU A 230 -6.10 16.43 -4.85
C GLU A 230 -6.26 17.77 -4.12
N PHE A 231 -7.45 18.01 -3.58
CA PHE A 231 -7.71 19.10 -2.64
C PHE A 231 -8.32 18.53 -1.36
N HIS A 232 -7.68 18.79 -0.25
CA HIS A 232 -8.06 18.33 1.07
C HIS A 232 -8.59 19.49 1.91
N TYR A 233 -9.70 19.26 2.59
CA TYR A 233 -10.29 20.22 3.50
C TYR A 233 -10.77 19.54 4.77
N VAL A 234 -10.53 20.16 5.90
CA VAL A 234 -11.11 19.77 7.19
C VAL A 234 -11.76 20.99 7.85
N PRO A 235 -13.01 20.90 8.32
CA PRO A 235 -13.70 22.03 8.92
C PRO A 235 -13.16 22.36 10.31
N VAL A 236 -13.48 23.55 10.79
CA VAL A 236 -13.29 23.92 12.19
C VAL A 236 -14.07 22.99 13.12
N THR A 237 -13.60 22.80 14.34
CA THR A 237 -14.36 22.08 15.37
C THR A 237 -15.67 22.75 15.71
N SER A 238 -16.67 21.97 16.13
CA SER A 238 -17.91 22.48 16.70
C SER A 238 -17.63 23.43 17.87
N LYS A 239 -18.46 24.46 18.03
CA LYS A 239 -18.42 25.38 19.16
C LYS A 239 -18.59 24.70 20.53
N LYS A 240 -19.16 23.50 20.56
CA LYS A 240 -19.31 22.65 21.76
C LYS A 240 -18.15 21.73 22.02
N ALA A 241 -17.14 21.69 21.13
CA ALA A 241 -15.96 20.86 21.32
C ALA A 241 -15.14 21.36 22.52
N LEU A 242 -14.61 20.42 23.31
CA LEU A 242 -13.75 20.74 24.46
C LEU A 242 -12.38 21.26 24.02
N LYS A 243 -11.96 20.93 22.80
CA LYS A 243 -10.71 21.41 22.21
C LYS A 243 -10.99 22.06 20.86
N TYR A 244 -10.46 23.25 20.66
CA TYR A 244 -10.56 23.97 19.40
C TYR A 244 -9.48 23.49 18.43
N TYR A 245 -9.91 23.18 17.20
CA TYR A 245 -9.02 22.97 16.06
C TYR A 245 -9.51 23.84 14.90
N PRO A 246 -8.67 24.66 14.29
CA PRO A 246 -9.06 25.51 13.17
C PRO A 246 -9.40 24.70 11.92
N ALA A 247 -10.13 25.30 11.00
CA ALA A 247 -10.24 24.76 9.65
C ALA A 247 -8.87 24.80 8.97
N ASP A 248 -8.59 23.77 8.15
CA ASP A 248 -7.33 23.69 7.43
C ASP A 248 -7.51 23.02 6.06
N ASN A 249 -6.55 23.21 5.17
CA ASN A 249 -6.58 22.66 3.83
C ASN A 249 -5.18 22.27 3.33
N GLY A 250 -5.15 21.61 2.20
CA GLY A 250 -3.94 21.25 1.51
C GLY A 250 -4.26 20.72 0.12
N TRP A 251 -3.24 20.57 -0.70
CA TRP A 251 -3.39 20.01 -2.04
C TRP A 251 -2.25 19.07 -2.39
N VAL A 252 -2.51 18.17 -3.34
CA VAL A 252 -1.52 17.28 -3.94
C VAL A 252 -1.51 17.50 -5.44
N ALA A 253 -0.32 17.49 -6.03
CA ALA A 253 -0.12 17.33 -7.46
C ALA A 253 0.82 16.15 -7.71
N GLY A 254 0.50 15.35 -8.72
CA GLY A 254 1.29 14.18 -9.07
C GLY A 254 1.32 13.93 -10.58
N ILE A 255 2.42 13.36 -11.03
CA ILE A 255 2.58 12.85 -12.39
C ILE A 255 3.26 11.48 -12.33
N LYS A 256 2.73 10.54 -13.10
CA LYS A 256 3.32 9.22 -13.27
C LYS A 256 3.46 8.92 -14.76
N TYR A 257 4.63 8.50 -15.16
CA TYR A 257 4.91 7.96 -16.49
C TYR A 257 5.10 6.45 -16.41
N SER A 258 4.43 5.70 -17.26
CA SER A 258 4.55 4.24 -17.38
C SER A 258 4.88 3.90 -18.84
N ASN A 259 5.93 3.13 -19.05
CA ASN A 259 6.39 2.74 -20.37
C ASN A 259 6.56 1.20 -20.45
N PRO A 260 5.80 0.50 -21.32
CA PRO A 260 6.08 -0.89 -21.63
C PRO A 260 7.37 -0.96 -22.45
N LEU A 261 8.39 -1.59 -21.87
CA LEU A 261 9.67 -1.75 -22.57
C LEU A 261 9.55 -2.84 -23.63
N LYS A 262 9.92 -2.49 -24.86
CA LYS A 262 9.98 -3.42 -26.00
C LYS A 262 11.26 -4.24 -25.91
N THR A 263 11.26 -5.22 -25.04
CA THR A 263 12.35 -6.21 -24.93
C THR A 263 12.00 -7.46 -25.72
N THR A 264 12.93 -8.42 -25.79
CA THR A 264 12.70 -9.70 -26.45
C THR A 264 11.60 -10.54 -25.80
N LEU A 265 11.31 -10.28 -24.50
CA LEU A 265 10.23 -10.94 -23.76
C LEU A 265 9.19 -9.94 -23.27
N PRO A 266 7.89 -10.24 -23.44
CA PRO A 266 6.81 -9.39 -22.97
C PRO A 266 6.81 -9.19 -21.45
N GLY A 267 6.11 -8.13 -21.00
CA GLY A 267 5.88 -7.84 -19.58
C GLY A 267 6.94 -6.98 -18.91
N SER A 268 8.01 -6.59 -19.63
CA SER A 268 8.96 -5.59 -19.14
C SER A 268 8.36 -4.20 -19.14
N PHE A 269 8.66 -3.43 -18.10
CA PHE A 269 8.18 -2.06 -17.97
C PHE A 269 9.16 -1.16 -17.21
N ASN A 270 8.98 0.14 -17.36
CA ASN A 270 9.55 1.18 -16.53
C ASN A 270 8.45 2.14 -16.10
N GLN A 271 8.48 2.55 -14.82
CA GLN A 271 7.53 3.49 -14.23
C GLN A 271 8.28 4.51 -13.40
N PHE A 272 8.01 5.77 -13.64
CA PHE A 272 8.54 6.90 -12.88
C PHE A 272 7.41 7.78 -12.38
N SER A 273 7.47 8.21 -11.12
CA SER A 273 6.48 9.13 -10.56
C SER A 273 7.07 10.20 -9.68
N ILE A 274 6.39 11.35 -9.65
CA ILE A 274 6.63 12.44 -8.72
C ILE A 274 5.28 12.82 -8.12
N ARG A 275 5.27 13.02 -6.80
CA ARG A 275 4.10 13.49 -6.03
C ARG A 275 4.56 14.56 -5.05
N TYR A 276 3.81 15.66 -4.98
CA TYR A 276 4.04 16.76 -4.05
C TYR A 276 2.74 17.12 -3.34
N GLY A 277 2.76 17.15 -2.02
CA GLY A 277 1.61 17.51 -1.18
C GLY A 277 1.93 18.67 -0.25
N THR A 278 0.93 19.50 0.09
CA THR A 278 1.08 20.64 0.99
C THR A 278 -0.01 20.69 2.05
N GLY A 279 0.21 21.45 3.10
CA GLY A 279 -0.75 21.62 4.17
C GLY A 279 -1.12 20.28 4.81
N ILE A 280 -2.40 20.07 5.10
CA ILE A 280 -2.87 18.78 5.64
C ILE A 280 -2.70 17.62 4.67
N ALA A 281 -2.47 17.87 3.39
CA ALA A 281 -2.26 16.87 2.34
C ALA A 281 -0.79 16.44 2.19
N ASN A 282 0.03 16.59 3.22
CA ASN A 282 1.44 16.22 3.29
C ASN A 282 1.68 14.77 3.75
N GLY A 283 0.66 13.95 3.78
CA GLY A 283 0.74 12.52 4.08
C GLY A 283 0.63 11.66 2.82
N GLY A 284 0.43 10.37 3.00
CA GLY A 284 0.30 9.42 1.90
C GLY A 284 1.61 9.13 1.15
N ASP A 285 2.74 9.49 1.74
CA ASP A 285 4.06 9.44 1.14
C ASP A 285 4.87 8.18 1.47
N ASN A 286 4.40 7.34 2.38
CA ASN A 286 5.14 6.17 2.87
C ASN A 286 4.59 4.82 2.36
N GLY A 287 3.75 4.86 1.31
CA GLY A 287 3.23 3.68 0.63
C GLY A 287 2.28 2.78 1.42
N ASN A 288 2.17 2.97 2.72
CA ASN A 288 1.23 2.29 3.61
C ASN A 288 0.28 3.29 4.28
N THR A 289 0.35 4.54 3.88
CA THR A 289 -0.42 5.64 4.44
C THR A 289 -1.41 6.15 3.42
N PHE A 290 -2.67 6.17 3.78
CA PHE A 290 -3.74 6.70 2.93
C PHE A 290 -3.48 8.15 2.53
N THR A 291 -3.92 8.56 1.34
CA THR A 291 -3.76 9.94 0.86
C THR A 291 -4.29 11.00 1.83
N TRP A 292 -5.36 10.68 2.56
CA TRP A 292 -5.96 11.56 3.55
C TRP A 292 -5.22 11.62 4.90
N ALA A 293 -4.13 10.90 5.07
CA ALA A 293 -3.26 11.05 6.24
C ALA A 293 -2.53 12.39 6.22
N THR A 294 -2.12 12.86 7.40
CA THR A 294 -1.32 14.07 7.59
C THR A 294 -0.10 13.70 8.39
N TYR A 295 1.09 14.15 7.94
CA TYR A 295 2.35 13.86 8.59
C TYR A 295 2.78 15.02 9.53
N GLY A 296 3.35 14.65 10.67
CA GLY A 296 4.01 15.55 11.60
C GLY A 296 3.05 16.35 12.50
N PRO A 297 3.58 17.12 13.46
CA PRO A 297 2.79 17.98 14.33
C PRO A 297 2.31 19.23 13.58
N PRO A 298 1.20 19.85 14.03
CA PRO A 298 0.78 21.17 13.55
C PRO A 298 1.71 22.28 14.10
N ASP A 299 1.54 23.49 13.58
CA ASP A 299 2.13 24.71 14.16
C ASP A 299 1.44 25.09 15.49
N ALA A 300 1.92 26.17 16.12
CA ALA A 300 1.37 26.70 17.38
C ALA A 300 -0.12 27.09 17.29
N ASN A 301 -0.62 27.36 16.08
CA ASN A 301 -2.02 27.70 15.83
C ASN A 301 -2.87 26.46 15.47
N GLY A 302 -2.29 25.27 15.50
CA GLY A 302 -2.96 24.02 15.15
C GLY A 302 -3.17 23.84 13.66
N LYS A 303 -2.35 24.47 12.81
CA LYS A 303 -2.39 24.41 11.35
C LYS A 303 -1.16 23.76 10.73
N TYR A 304 -1.27 23.39 9.46
CA TYR A 304 -0.20 22.79 8.66
C TYR A 304 0.27 23.71 7.52
N THR A 305 0.30 25.03 7.76
CA THR A 305 0.54 26.05 6.73
C THR A 305 1.85 25.85 5.96
N HIS A 306 2.92 25.39 6.63
CA HIS A 306 4.25 25.18 6.04
C HIS A 306 4.57 23.67 5.80
N ALA A 307 3.59 22.82 6.01
CA ALA A 307 3.77 21.39 5.83
C ALA A 307 3.83 21.03 4.35
N TYR A 308 4.68 20.07 4.01
CA TYR A 308 4.78 19.51 2.67
C TYR A 308 5.23 18.04 2.70
N SER A 309 5.02 17.36 1.59
CA SER A 309 5.65 16.09 1.27
C SER A 309 6.10 16.08 -0.18
N PHE A 310 7.23 15.45 -0.43
CA PHE A 310 7.75 15.18 -1.77
C PHE A 310 8.15 13.72 -1.86
N THR A 311 7.62 13.05 -2.90
CA THR A 311 7.94 11.64 -3.17
C THR A 311 8.32 11.50 -4.63
N THR A 312 9.41 10.79 -4.90
CA THR A 312 9.73 10.31 -6.25
C THR A 312 10.03 8.82 -6.20
N VAL A 313 9.52 8.12 -7.20
CA VAL A 313 9.66 6.67 -7.31
C VAL A 313 10.05 6.29 -8.73
N GLU A 314 11.05 5.44 -8.82
CA GLU A 314 11.40 4.67 -10.01
C GLU A 314 11.12 3.20 -9.76
N HIS A 315 10.47 2.53 -10.70
CA HIS A 315 10.16 1.10 -10.61
C HIS A 315 10.22 0.46 -12.00
N PHE A 316 10.99 -0.60 -12.15
CA PHE A 316 11.10 -1.30 -13.41
C PHE A 316 11.10 -2.83 -13.25
N LEU A 317 10.65 -3.50 -14.30
CA LEU A 317 10.80 -4.94 -14.50
C LEU A 317 11.44 -5.18 -15.86
N LEU A 318 12.50 -5.97 -15.88
CA LEU A 318 13.22 -6.39 -17.10
C LEU A 318 13.18 -7.91 -17.19
N ASN A 319 12.49 -8.46 -18.18
CA ASN A 319 12.56 -9.86 -18.55
C ASN A 319 13.70 -10.02 -19.56
N LEU A 320 14.91 -10.34 -19.08
CA LEU A 320 16.12 -10.39 -19.88
C LEU A 320 16.19 -11.63 -20.74
N SER A 321 15.70 -12.76 -20.22
CA SER A 321 15.65 -14.04 -20.93
C SER A 321 14.52 -14.90 -20.36
N ARG A 322 14.33 -16.09 -20.95
CA ARG A 322 13.40 -17.08 -20.36
C ARG A 322 13.84 -17.60 -18.99
N GLN A 323 15.10 -17.39 -18.60
CA GLN A 323 15.64 -17.82 -17.33
C GLN A 323 15.81 -16.69 -16.32
N VAL A 324 15.79 -15.42 -16.76
CA VAL A 324 16.20 -14.30 -15.91
C VAL A 324 15.25 -13.13 -16.03
N SER A 325 14.75 -12.67 -14.88
CA SER A 325 14.07 -11.39 -14.74
C SER A 325 14.70 -10.56 -13.61
N ILE A 326 14.69 -9.24 -13.77
CA ILE A 326 15.15 -8.29 -12.75
C ILE A 326 14.02 -7.29 -12.49
N ASN A 327 13.63 -7.15 -11.23
CA ASN A 327 12.70 -6.13 -10.79
C ASN A 327 13.42 -5.19 -9.82
N GLY A 328 13.49 -3.91 -10.14
CA GLY A 328 14.23 -2.94 -9.34
C GLY A 328 13.41 -1.69 -9.04
N TYR A 329 13.78 -0.98 -7.97
CA TYR A 329 13.12 0.25 -7.57
C TYR A 329 14.04 1.20 -6.81
N GLY A 330 13.67 2.49 -6.85
CA GLY A 330 14.19 3.54 -6.00
C GLY A 330 13.06 4.39 -5.46
N VAL A 331 13.10 4.73 -4.18
CA VAL A 331 12.12 5.59 -3.50
C VAL A 331 12.88 6.66 -2.74
N PHE A 332 12.51 7.90 -2.97
CA PHE A 332 12.90 9.03 -2.16
C PHE A 332 11.64 9.71 -1.63
N THR A 333 11.57 9.90 -0.31
CA THR A 333 10.50 10.69 0.31
C THR A 333 11.11 11.71 1.27
N GLN A 334 10.51 12.90 1.30
CA GLN A 334 10.81 13.93 2.27
C GLN A 334 9.53 14.59 2.72
N SER A 335 9.29 14.66 4.02
CA SER A 335 8.08 15.24 4.57
C SER A 335 8.38 16.15 5.73
N GLN A 336 7.54 17.19 5.87
CA GLN A 336 7.59 18.16 6.95
C GLN A 336 6.17 18.41 7.46
N GLY A 337 6.01 18.44 8.78
CA GLY A 337 4.79 18.88 9.44
C GLY A 337 4.66 20.40 9.50
N GLY A 338 3.70 20.89 10.28
CA GLY A 338 3.42 22.32 10.44
C GLY A 338 4.32 23.05 11.43
N SER A 339 5.06 22.34 12.29
CA SER A 339 5.91 22.94 13.31
C SER A 339 7.09 23.71 12.70
N SER A 340 7.53 24.76 13.39
CA SER A 340 8.73 25.53 13.01
C SER A 340 10.04 24.85 13.41
N SER A 341 10.00 23.88 14.34
CA SER A 341 11.18 23.16 14.82
C SER A 341 11.33 21.81 14.09
N PRO A 342 12.48 21.52 13.48
CA PRO A 342 12.71 20.22 12.85
C PRO A 342 12.68 19.04 13.83
N ASN A 343 13.06 19.30 15.08
CA ASN A 343 13.19 18.32 16.17
C ASN A 343 12.00 18.30 17.12
N MET A 344 10.91 18.99 16.80
CA MET A 344 9.72 18.93 17.63
C MET A 344 9.13 17.54 17.56
N ASP A 345 9.48 16.73 18.53
CA ASP A 345 8.91 15.44 18.79
C ASP A 345 7.71 15.63 19.71
N THR A 346 6.57 15.24 19.24
CA THR A 346 5.39 15.03 20.08
C THR A 346 5.11 13.55 20.21
N TYR A 347 4.89 13.09 21.43
CA TYR A 347 4.33 11.76 21.62
C TYR A 347 2.85 11.80 21.23
N PHE A 348 2.51 11.05 20.21
CA PHE A 348 1.14 10.79 19.83
C PHE A 348 0.88 9.30 20.04
N ASN A 349 0.01 8.99 21.00
CA ASN A 349 -0.33 7.60 21.39
C ASN A 349 0.91 6.72 21.67
N GLY A 350 1.91 7.26 22.35
CA GLY A 350 3.13 6.53 22.70
C GLY A 350 4.16 6.42 21.58
N THR A 351 3.89 6.98 20.41
CA THR A 351 4.83 7.02 19.29
C THR A 351 5.45 8.40 19.16
N GLN A 352 6.77 8.46 19.14
CA GLN A 352 7.51 9.70 18.89
C GLN A 352 7.32 10.12 17.43
N MET A 353 6.98 11.40 17.23
CA MET A 353 6.78 11.98 15.90
C MET A 353 7.73 13.15 15.70
N TYR A 354 8.44 13.10 14.58
CA TYR A 354 9.33 14.18 14.17
C TYR A 354 8.61 15.10 13.16
N ASN A 355 8.97 16.39 13.21
CA ASN A 355 8.43 17.36 12.26
C ASN A 355 9.02 17.16 10.85
N HIS A 356 10.25 16.65 10.75
CA HIS A 356 10.90 16.33 9.48
C HIS A 356 11.21 14.85 9.41
N LYS A 357 11.06 14.27 8.21
CA LYS A 357 11.61 12.95 7.87
C LYS A 357 12.15 12.95 6.45
N ARG A 358 13.12 12.09 6.20
CA ARG A 358 13.61 11.75 4.87
C ARG A 358 13.89 10.26 4.79
N ASP A 359 13.33 9.60 3.78
CA ASP A 359 13.60 8.20 3.46
C ASP A 359 14.27 8.08 2.10
N ILE A 360 15.29 7.24 2.02
CA ILE A 360 15.93 6.83 0.77
C ILE A 360 15.97 5.32 0.77
N VAL A 361 15.36 4.69 -0.23
CA VAL A 361 15.40 3.24 -0.36
C VAL A 361 15.66 2.88 -1.81
N VAL A 362 16.61 1.99 -2.02
CA VAL A 362 16.92 1.41 -3.33
C VAL A 362 16.98 -0.09 -3.16
N GLY A 363 16.37 -0.83 -4.07
CA GLY A 363 16.39 -2.27 -3.99
C GLY A 363 16.06 -2.97 -5.29
N GLY A 364 16.30 -4.25 -5.30
CA GLY A 364 16.00 -5.06 -6.46
C GLY A 364 15.89 -6.53 -6.11
N ARG A 365 15.17 -7.23 -6.97
CA ARG A 365 14.98 -8.67 -6.97
C ARG A 365 15.50 -9.25 -8.28
N PHE A 366 16.42 -10.16 -8.18
CA PHE A 366 16.85 -11.01 -9.26
C PHE A 366 16.09 -12.35 -9.18
N LEU A 367 15.53 -12.79 -10.31
CA LEU A 367 14.80 -14.06 -10.42
C LEU A 367 15.50 -14.92 -11.46
N PHE A 368 16.02 -16.06 -11.01
CA PHE A 368 16.55 -17.10 -11.88
C PHE A 368 15.59 -18.28 -11.91
N TYR A 369 15.03 -18.58 -13.08
CA TYR A 369 14.12 -19.70 -13.30
C TYR A 369 14.92 -20.95 -13.63
N ALA A 370 15.34 -21.68 -12.59
CA ALA A 370 16.11 -22.92 -12.77
C ALA A 370 15.32 -23.97 -13.56
N THR A 371 14.02 -24.07 -13.24
CA THR A 371 13.03 -24.85 -14.00
C THR A 371 11.74 -24.04 -14.11
N ASP A 372 10.70 -24.59 -14.72
CA ASP A 372 9.39 -23.91 -14.78
C ASP A 372 8.74 -23.79 -13.39
N TRP A 373 9.07 -24.67 -12.47
CA TRP A 373 8.50 -24.74 -11.12
C TRP A 373 9.48 -24.38 -9.99
N LEU A 374 10.79 -24.31 -10.25
CA LEU A 374 11.80 -23.91 -9.26
C LEU A 374 12.44 -22.58 -9.66
N HIS A 375 12.21 -21.57 -8.85
CA HIS A 375 12.77 -20.24 -9.02
C HIS A 375 13.74 -19.94 -7.87
N LEU A 376 14.91 -19.40 -8.19
CA LEU A 376 15.85 -18.87 -7.21
C LEU A 376 15.68 -17.35 -7.19
N ILE A 377 15.28 -16.81 -6.04
CA ILE A 377 15.01 -15.40 -5.86
C ILE A 377 16.07 -14.81 -4.94
N GLU A 378 16.70 -13.74 -5.38
CA GLU A 378 17.66 -12.96 -4.61
C GLU A 378 17.19 -11.51 -4.52
N GLU A 379 17.26 -10.92 -3.33
CA GLU A 379 16.97 -9.50 -3.12
C GLU A 379 18.14 -8.80 -2.43
N VAL A 380 18.39 -7.58 -2.87
CA VAL A 380 19.33 -6.67 -2.21
C VAL A 380 18.64 -5.32 -2.05
N HIS A 381 18.67 -4.77 -0.82
CA HIS A 381 18.07 -3.50 -0.50
C HIS A 381 19.03 -2.66 0.34
N TYR A 382 19.10 -1.37 0.03
CA TYR A 382 19.60 -0.34 0.91
C TYR A 382 18.44 0.53 1.36
N ALA A 383 18.36 0.81 2.65
CA ALA A 383 17.37 1.71 3.21
C ALA A 383 18.02 2.65 4.22
N SER A 384 17.63 3.91 4.16
CA SER A 384 18.00 4.90 5.17
C SER A 384 16.81 5.78 5.54
N ARG A 385 16.82 6.24 6.79
CA ARG A 385 15.85 7.16 7.34
C ARG A 385 16.52 8.21 8.21
N LYS A 386 16.15 9.46 8.01
CA LYS A 386 16.53 10.56 8.87
C LYS A 386 15.27 11.20 9.46
N ASP A 387 15.18 11.22 10.78
CA ASP A 387 14.10 11.85 11.54
C ASP A 387 14.64 13.10 12.25
N GLY A 388 14.06 14.27 11.95
CA GLY A 388 14.53 15.56 12.47
C GLY A 388 15.98 15.83 12.11
N ASP A 389 16.75 16.32 13.10
CA ASP A 389 18.20 16.54 12.99
C ASP A 389 19.04 15.35 13.46
N ASN A 390 18.40 14.23 13.79
CA ASN A 390 19.11 13.04 14.21
C ASN A 390 20.04 12.51 13.11
N PRO A 391 21.11 11.78 13.48
CA PRO A 391 21.89 11.02 12.51
C PRO A 391 21.03 10.05 11.72
N GLU A 392 21.47 9.69 10.54
CA GLU A 392 20.75 8.79 9.65
C GLU A 392 20.82 7.34 10.14
N ALA A 393 19.67 6.71 10.35
CA ALA A 393 19.57 5.27 10.52
C ALA A 393 19.62 4.60 9.15
N ALA A 394 20.49 3.61 8.96
CA ALA A 394 20.65 2.95 7.68
C ALA A 394 20.87 1.43 7.82
N MET A 395 20.45 0.71 6.78
CA MET A 395 20.69 -0.74 6.68
C MET A 395 20.91 -1.20 5.25
N TRP A 396 21.63 -2.30 5.12
CA TRP A 396 21.63 -3.18 3.96
C TRP A 396 20.89 -4.46 4.30
N LYS A 397 20.05 -4.95 3.40
CA LYS A 397 19.37 -6.25 3.56
C LYS A 397 19.57 -7.11 2.32
N PHE A 398 19.87 -8.38 2.57
CA PHE A 398 20.05 -9.42 1.58
C PHE A 398 19.05 -10.53 1.86
N THR A 399 18.42 -11.04 0.82
CA THR A 399 17.48 -12.17 0.95
C THR A 399 17.74 -13.16 -0.17
N PHE A 400 17.81 -14.44 0.17
CA PHE A 400 17.82 -15.55 -0.76
C PHE A 400 16.60 -16.42 -0.49
N ALA A 401 15.81 -16.72 -1.54
CA ALA A 401 14.56 -17.45 -1.40
C ALA A 401 14.35 -18.44 -2.54
N PRO A 402 14.84 -19.70 -2.40
CA PRO A 402 14.41 -20.78 -3.27
C PRO A 402 12.89 -20.94 -3.17
N THR A 403 12.24 -20.93 -4.33
CA THR A 403 10.79 -20.78 -4.43
C THR A 403 10.21 -21.85 -5.34
N ILE A 404 9.24 -22.59 -4.85
CA ILE A 404 8.43 -23.51 -5.65
C ILE A 404 7.24 -22.74 -6.19
N ALA A 405 7.04 -22.77 -7.51
CA ALA A 405 5.92 -22.18 -8.23
C ALA A 405 5.08 -23.29 -8.88
N PRO A 406 4.07 -23.85 -8.21
CA PRO A 406 3.34 -25.06 -8.66
C PRO A 406 2.66 -24.92 -10.00
N LEU A 407 2.36 -23.70 -10.47
CA LEU A 407 1.77 -23.46 -11.79
C LEU A 407 2.75 -23.69 -12.95
N GLY A 408 4.04 -23.88 -12.68
CA GLY A 408 5.03 -24.20 -13.69
C GLY A 408 5.23 -23.10 -14.73
N LYS A 409 5.27 -21.82 -14.30
CA LYS A 409 5.47 -20.68 -15.20
C LYS A 409 6.70 -19.87 -14.80
N ARG A 410 7.56 -19.58 -15.76
CA ARG A 410 8.71 -18.65 -15.64
C ARG A 410 8.23 -17.21 -15.74
N ASP A 411 7.64 -16.72 -14.67
CA ASP A 411 7.01 -15.42 -14.62
C ASP A 411 7.23 -14.81 -13.23
N PRO A 412 7.67 -13.55 -13.09
CA PRO A 412 7.81 -12.86 -11.79
C PRO A 412 6.52 -12.84 -10.98
N TRP A 413 5.39 -12.87 -11.67
CA TRP A 413 4.04 -12.80 -11.10
C TRP A 413 3.39 -14.16 -10.85
N CYS A 414 4.06 -15.27 -11.22
CA CYS A 414 3.51 -16.62 -11.01
C CYS A 414 3.20 -16.83 -9.52
N ARG A 415 1.95 -17.19 -9.20
CA ARG A 415 1.48 -17.56 -7.86
C ARG A 415 0.52 -18.74 -8.00
N PRO A 416 0.34 -19.60 -6.96
CA PRO A 416 0.93 -19.53 -5.62
C PRO A 416 2.43 -19.81 -5.61
N HIS A 417 3.08 -19.40 -4.51
CA HIS A 417 4.48 -19.68 -4.22
C HIS A 417 4.64 -20.35 -2.85
N ILE A 418 5.61 -21.26 -2.74
CA ILE A 418 6.14 -21.75 -1.46
C ILE A 418 7.62 -21.41 -1.45
N ARG A 419 8.06 -20.65 -0.45
CA ARG A 419 9.42 -20.11 -0.37
C ARG A 419 10.10 -20.56 0.90
N LEU A 420 11.35 -21.01 0.78
CA LEU A 420 12.27 -21.03 1.91
C LEU A 420 13.04 -19.70 1.89
N VAL A 421 12.94 -18.91 2.94
CA VAL A 421 13.47 -17.55 2.99
C VAL A 421 14.62 -17.46 3.96
N PHE A 422 15.74 -16.90 3.49
CA PHE A 422 16.91 -16.56 4.30
C PHE A 422 17.17 -15.07 4.11
N SER A 423 17.02 -14.27 5.17
CA SER A 423 17.32 -12.83 5.13
C SER A 423 18.36 -12.46 6.16
N ALA A 424 19.23 -11.50 5.79
CA ALA A 424 20.20 -10.89 6.70
C ALA A 424 20.19 -9.37 6.49
N ALA A 425 20.13 -8.61 7.57
CA ALA A 425 20.21 -7.15 7.55
C ALA A 425 21.40 -6.67 8.37
N ARG A 426 22.20 -5.75 7.79
CA ARG A 426 23.31 -5.09 8.48
C ARG A 426 22.94 -3.64 8.74
N TYR A 427 22.91 -3.27 10.00
CA TYR A 427 22.57 -1.92 10.48
C TYR A 427 23.83 -1.07 10.69
N ASN A 428 23.71 0.26 10.47
CA ASN A 428 24.73 1.18 10.94
C ASN A 428 24.68 1.33 12.47
N ASP A 429 25.68 1.99 13.06
CA ASP A 429 25.77 2.12 14.51
C ASP A 429 24.61 2.90 15.09
N TYR A 430 24.18 3.99 14.42
CA TYR A 430 23.06 4.79 14.88
C TYR A 430 21.74 3.97 14.92
N ALA A 431 21.43 3.21 13.87
CA ALA A 431 20.24 2.37 13.84
C ALA A 431 20.26 1.29 14.94
N ARG A 432 21.44 0.65 15.16
CA ARG A 432 21.61 -0.36 16.20
C ARG A 432 21.42 0.25 17.60
N ASP A 433 22.11 1.32 17.89
CA ASP A 433 22.19 1.92 19.25
C ASP A 433 20.87 2.60 19.65
N ASN A 434 20.06 3.01 18.67
CA ASN A 434 18.74 3.63 18.87
C ASN A 434 17.57 2.71 18.56
N HIS A 435 17.79 1.39 18.46
CA HIS A 435 16.74 0.39 18.25
C HIS A 435 15.83 0.67 17.05
N TYR A 436 16.40 1.10 15.94
CA TYR A 436 15.69 1.60 14.76
C TYR A 436 15.10 0.51 13.86
N SER A 437 14.77 -0.65 14.42
CA SER A 437 13.96 -1.68 13.79
C SER A 437 13.25 -2.53 14.84
N PRO A 438 12.14 -3.20 14.52
CA PRO A 438 11.50 -4.14 15.44
C PRO A 438 12.43 -5.26 15.90
N TYR A 439 13.36 -5.69 15.05
CA TYR A 439 14.40 -6.66 15.41
C TYR A 439 15.37 -6.09 16.45
N LEU A 440 15.84 -4.86 16.26
CA LEU A 440 16.80 -4.21 17.15
C LEU A 440 16.21 -3.86 18.54
N GLN A 441 14.88 -3.76 18.64
CA GLN A 441 14.20 -3.57 19.94
C GLN A 441 14.34 -4.77 20.87
N ILE A 442 14.61 -5.95 20.32
CA ILE A 442 14.79 -7.18 21.11
C ILE A 442 16.23 -7.69 21.06
N ASN A 443 17.04 -7.25 20.11
CA ASN A 443 18.41 -7.72 19.92
C ASN A 443 19.27 -6.62 19.29
N GLN A 444 20.24 -6.09 20.03
CA GLN A 444 21.12 -5.00 19.60
C GLN A 444 22.31 -5.43 18.70
N ASN A 445 22.19 -6.54 18.00
CA ASN A 445 23.25 -6.99 17.10
C ASN A 445 23.29 -6.15 15.81
N ARG A 446 24.50 -5.85 15.32
CA ARG A 446 24.69 -5.19 14.03
C ARG A 446 24.08 -6.00 12.86
N TRP A 447 23.95 -7.31 13.00
CA TRP A 447 23.35 -8.19 12.04
C TRP A 447 22.04 -8.77 12.57
N GLY A 448 20.94 -8.50 11.87
CA GLY A 448 19.67 -9.18 12.03
C GLY A 448 19.55 -10.32 11.02
N THR A 449 18.96 -11.44 11.44
CA THR A 449 18.77 -12.60 10.56
C THR A 449 17.35 -13.14 10.67
N TYR A 450 16.89 -13.72 9.57
CA TYR A 450 15.60 -14.39 9.48
C TYR A 450 15.73 -15.66 8.64
N ILE A 451 15.11 -16.73 9.11
CA ILE A 451 14.91 -17.98 8.34
C ILE A 451 13.44 -18.36 8.47
N GLY A 452 12.80 -18.70 7.35
CA GLY A 452 11.40 -19.10 7.39
C GLY A 452 10.91 -19.80 6.14
N VAL A 453 9.71 -20.39 6.26
CA VAL A 453 8.94 -20.91 5.14
C VAL A 453 7.71 -20.02 4.98
N LYS A 454 7.54 -19.47 3.80
CA LYS A 454 6.41 -18.57 3.47
C LYS A 454 5.66 -19.07 2.23
N THR A 455 4.35 -19.02 2.31
CA THR A 455 3.47 -19.17 1.14
C THR A 455 2.89 -17.84 0.75
N GLU A 456 2.63 -17.65 -0.54
CA GLU A 456 1.96 -16.47 -1.07
C GLU A 456 1.08 -16.87 -2.25
N TRP A 457 -0.14 -16.36 -2.28
CA TRP A 457 -1.09 -16.61 -3.36
C TRP A 457 -1.88 -15.35 -3.73
N TRP A 458 -2.29 -15.32 -4.98
CA TRP A 458 -3.28 -14.40 -5.53
C TRP A 458 -4.20 -15.24 -6.42
N LEU A 459 -5.39 -15.44 -5.96
CA LEU A 459 -6.39 -16.23 -6.64
C LEU A 459 -7.65 -15.35 -6.73
N PHE A 460 -7.84 -14.68 -7.87
CA PHE A 460 -9.01 -13.85 -8.11
C PHE A 460 -9.68 -14.19 -9.42
#